data_8b11d257506b7a492a9076023f9a1a97
#
_entry.id   8b11d257506b7a492a9076023f9a1a97
#
_cell.length_a   1.000
_cell.length_b   1.000
_cell.length_c   1.000
_cell.angle_alpha   90.00
_cell.angle_beta   90.00
_cell.angle_gamma   90.00
#
_symmetry.space_group_name_H-M   'P 1'
#
loop_
_entity.id
_entity.type
_entity.pdbx_description
1 polymer ?
#
loop_
_entity_poly.entity_id
_entity_poly.type
_entity_poly.pdbx_seq_one_letter_code
_entity_poly.pdbx_strand_id
1 'polypeptide(L)'
;WPRCCRGSPVAVAMRAGPVLRLCAHPGLRYRQGQRPGPGTREYFYYLDHQGQLFLDDTKVKNFITCFKDVGFLSFFFEHLQRNRSGRYEAEFPFLSRCGRERNFLRCDDLPVVFTQILPGPDGNPLLSYCGGGARLAVPFQPGMLAVFPENGRLYHPAPRRAGGVGLVRSALAAEWSSGFQFGEGSERPPTHFWWEGTWYRLSGELLGILRAEKS
;
A
#
# COMPACT_ATOMS: atom_id res chain seq x y z
N TRP A 1 8.96 -17.07 21.20
CA TRP A 1 9.20 -15.84 20.43
C TRP A 1 9.68 -16.25 19.06
N PRO A 2 8.94 -16.01 17.94
CA PRO A 2 9.46 -16.26 16.61
C PRO A 2 10.65 -15.32 16.38
N ARG A 3 11.77 -15.88 15.99
CA ARG A 3 12.98 -15.16 15.63
C ARG A 3 12.74 -14.44 14.28
N CYS A 4 12.02 -13.34 14.27
CA CYS A 4 11.69 -12.57 13.08
C CYS A 4 12.87 -11.79 12.49
N CYS A 5 14.04 -11.80 13.13
CA CYS A 5 15.20 -11.02 12.69
C CYS A 5 16.37 -11.86 12.15
N ARG A 6 16.16 -13.14 11.83
CA ARG A 6 17.19 -13.97 11.17
C ARG A 6 16.74 -14.36 9.78
N GLY A 7 16.62 -13.42 8.94
CA GLY A 7 16.34 -13.58 7.54
C GLY A 7 16.29 -12.21 6.90
N SER A 8 17.31 -11.38 7.14
CA SER A 8 17.59 -10.36 6.14
C SER A 8 17.73 -11.09 4.82
N PRO A 9 16.99 -10.73 3.77
CA PRO A 9 17.33 -11.21 2.45
C PRO A 9 18.82 -10.94 2.32
N VAL A 10 19.60 -11.99 2.07
CA VAL A 10 21.01 -11.88 1.74
C VAL A 10 21.05 -10.93 0.55
N ALA A 11 21.20 -9.65 0.83
CA ALA A 11 21.63 -8.70 -0.16
C ALA A 11 22.99 -9.25 -0.56
N VAL A 12 23.05 -9.82 -1.75
CA VAL A 12 24.32 -10.10 -2.42
C VAL A 12 25.08 -8.79 -2.33
N ALA A 13 26.06 -8.76 -1.43
CA ALA A 13 26.88 -7.62 -1.16
C ALA A 13 27.78 -7.40 -2.35
N MET A 14 27.28 -6.73 -3.35
CA MET A 14 28.15 -5.97 -4.24
C MET A 14 28.69 -4.82 -3.42
N ARG A 15 29.98 -4.91 -3.05
CA ARG A 15 30.78 -3.84 -2.47
C ARG A 15 30.84 -2.69 -3.47
N ALA A 16 29.84 -1.81 -3.42
CA ALA A 16 29.90 -0.49 -4.03
C ALA A 16 30.16 0.51 -2.90
N GLY A 17 31.17 1.32 -3.07
CA GLY A 17 31.53 2.40 -2.14
C GLY A 17 30.36 3.34 -1.82
N PRO A 18 30.49 4.21 -0.82
CA PRO A 18 29.40 5.05 -0.35
C PRO A 18 29.01 6.08 -1.42
N VAL A 19 28.05 5.72 -2.26
CA VAL A 19 27.41 6.69 -3.14
C VAL A 19 26.23 7.29 -2.38
N LEU A 20 26.40 8.52 -1.91
CA LEU A 20 25.29 9.36 -1.47
C LEU A 20 24.37 9.58 -2.68
N ARG A 21 23.19 8.95 -2.67
CA ARG A 21 22.20 9.12 -3.73
C ARG A 21 21.21 10.20 -3.34
N LEU A 22 21.11 11.19 -4.22
CA LEU A 22 20.06 12.20 -4.21
C LEU A 22 18.75 11.51 -4.63
N CYS A 23 17.76 11.47 -3.73
CA CYS A 23 16.40 11.12 -4.06
C CYS A 23 15.72 12.26 -4.83
N ALA A 24 14.60 11.98 -5.51
CA ALA A 24 13.88 12.88 -6.40
C ALA A 24 13.40 14.21 -5.76
N HIS A 25 13.56 14.39 -4.44
CA HIS A 25 13.30 15.64 -3.74
C HIS A 25 14.62 16.39 -3.49
N PRO A 26 14.78 17.61 -4.01
CA PRO A 26 15.95 18.44 -3.76
C PRO A 26 16.09 18.68 -2.25
N GLY A 27 17.17 18.16 -1.66
CA GLY A 27 17.45 18.31 -0.22
C GLY A 27 17.27 17.04 0.61
N LEU A 28 16.52 16.03 0.17
CA LEU A 28 16.37 14.78 0.90
C LEU A 28 17.63 13.91 0.79
N ARG A 29 18.29 13.68 1.92
CA ARG A 29 19.49 12.83 1.99
C ARG A 29 19.26 11.70 2.98
N TYR A 30 19.39 10.47 2.52
CA TYR A 30 19.40 9.28 3.35
C TYR A 30 20.27 8.18 2.74
N ARG A 31 20.58 7.17 3.54
CA ARG A 31 21.28 5.96 3.11
C ARG A 31 20.56 4.75 3.69
N GLN A 32 20.35 3.72 2.85
CA GLN A 32 19.75 2.45 3.33
C GLN A 32 20.62 1.84 4.44
N GLY A 33 19.95 1.46 5.54
CA GLY A 33 20.62 0.90 6.72
C GLY A 33 21.41 1.90 7.56
N GLN A 34 21.21 3.21 7.38
CA GLN A 34 21.86 4.23 8.21
C GLN A 34 21.49 4.08 9.68
N ARG A 35 22.40 4.52 10.54
CA ARG A 35 22.27 4.41 12.00
C ARG A 35 22.20 5.81 12.62
N PRO A 36 21.01 6.35 12.91
CA PRO A 36 20.87 7.67 13.52
C PRO A 36 21.26 7.69 15.00
N GLY A 37 21.33 6.53 15.62
CA GLY A 37 21.70 6.35 17.03
C GLY A 37 22.05 4.90 17.37
N PRO A 38 22.48 4.63 18.61
CA PRO A 38 22.85 3.30 19.04
C PRO A 38 21.71 2.29 18.85
N GLY A 39 22.00 1.20 18.14
CA GLY A 39 21.07 0.09 17.96
C GLY A 39 19.88 0.34 17.05
N THR A 40 19.76 1.51 16.41
CA THR A 40 18.66 1.80 15.46
C THR A 40 19.20 1.78 14.03
N ARG A 41 18.42 1.17 13.11
CA ARG A 41 18.68 1.21 11.66
C ARG A 41 17.49 1.80 10.95
N GLU A 42 17.73 2.54 9.88
CA GLU A 42 16.71 3.18 9.06
C GLU A 42 16.78 2.67 7.62
N TYR A 43 15.61 2.24 7.11
CA TYR A 43 15.44 1.82 5.72
C TYR A 43 14.31 2.62 5.09
N PHE A 44 14.38 2.82 3.77
CA PHE A 44 13.50 3.69 3.01
C PHE A 44 12.88 2.92 1.86
N TYR A 45 11.55 2.90 1.81
CA TYR A 45 10.76 2.10 0.90
C TYR A 45 9.81 2.95 0.08
N TYR A 46 9.47 2.42 -1.08
CA TYR A 46 8.47 2.96 -1.99
C TYR A 46 7.46 1.89 -2.36
N LEU A 47 6.16 2.22 -2.30
CA LEU A 47 5.05 1.39 -2.72
C LEU A 47 4.45 2.01 -3.99
N ASP A 48 4.38 1.23 -5.06
CA ASP A 48 3.75 1.67 -6.29
C ASP A 48 2.22 1.43 -6.31
N HIS A 49 1.54 1.96 -7.32
CA HIS A 49 0.11 1.80 -7.52
C HIS A 49 -0.32 0.37 -7.92
N GLN A 50 0.62 -0.54 -8.15
CA GLN A 50 0.37 -1.97 -8.36
C GLN A 50 0.48 -2.79 -7.05
N GLY A 51 0.84 -2.16 -5.95
CA GLY A 51 1.04 -2.81 -4.66
C GLY A 51 2.40 -3.51 -4.53
N GLN A 52 3.38 -3.11 -5.34
CA GLN A 52 4.73 -3.64 -5.30
C GLN A 52 5.60 -2.76 -4.38
N LEU A 53 6.27 -3.40 -3.41
CA LEU A 53 7.16 -2.74 -2.47
C LEU A 53 8.61 -2.81 -2.96
N PHE A 54 9.31 -1.68 -2.92
CA PHE A 54 10.71 -1.55 -3.33
C PHE A 54 11.54 -0.86 -2.24
N LEU A 55 12.86 -1.03 -2.28
CA LEU A 55 13.72 -0.01 -1.68
C LEU A 55 13.57 1.29 -2.49
N ASP A 56 13.46 2.41 -1.80
CA ASP A 56 13.15 3.70 -2.44
C ASP A 56 14.21 4.12 -3.46
N ASP A 57 15.47 3.84 -3.19
CA ASP A 57 16.63 4.16 -4.05
C ASP A 57 16.88 3.14 -5.18
N THR A 58 16.00 2.12 -5.35
CA THR A 58 16.10 1.18 -6.47
C THR A 58 15.91 1.93 -7.79
N LYS A 59 16.92 1.84 -8.68
CA LYS A 59 16.95 2.55 -9.97
C LYS A 59 15.82 2.13 -10.90
N VAL A 60 15.62 0.83 -11.02
CA VAL A 60 14.58 0.22 -11.88
C VAL A 60 13.59 -0.50 -10.98
N LYS A 61 12.39 0.03 -10.87
CA LYS A 61 11.30 -0.55 -10.10
C LYS A 61 10.41 -1.38 -11.03
N ASN A 62 10.50 -2.69 -10.93
CA ASN A 62 9.71 -3.63 -11.71
C ASN A 62 9.46 -4.92 -10.91
N PHE A 63 8.74 -5.87 -11.51
CA PHE A 63 8.40 -7.14 -10.87
C PHE A 63 9.62 -7.96 -10.41
N ILE A 64 10.80 -7.79 -10.99
CA ILE A 64 12.02 -8.50 -10.58
C ILE A 64 12.59 -7.93 -9.29
N THR A 65 12.55 -6.61 -9.13
CA THR A 65 13.19 -5.87 -8.04
C THR A 65 12.30 -5.63 -6.82
N CYS A 66 10.99 -5.93 -6.92
CA CYS A 66 10.08 -5.79 -5.78
C CYS A 66 10.27 -6.92 -4.74
N PHE A 67 9.92 -6.61 -3.51
CA PHE A 67 9.83 -7.60 -2.43
C PHE A 67 8.66 -8.56 -2.67
N LYS A 68 8.88 -9.86 -2.48
CA LYS A 68 7.90 -10.93 -2.73
C LYS A 68 7.71 -11.88 -1.55
N ASP A 69 8.58 -11.82 -0.56
CA ASP A 69 8.46 -12.66 0.63
C ASP A 69 7.21 -12.29 1.42
N VAL A 70 6.24 -13.19 1.46
CA VAL A 70 4.93 -12.97 2.11
C VAL A 70 5.09 -12.73 3.60
N GLY A 71 6.05 -13.39 4.26
CA GLY A 71 6.33 -13.21 5.68
C GLY A 71 6.81 -11.80 5.98
N PHE A 72 7.76 -11.29 5.18
CA PHE A 72 8.26 -9.93 5.29
C PHE A 72 7.18 -8.90 4.99
N LEU A 73 6.44 -9.07 3.87
CA LEU A 73 5.37 -8.14 3.48
C LEU A 73 4.28 -8.07 4.55
N SER A 74 3.85 -9.23 5.07
CA SER A 74 2.83 -9.26 6.13
C SER A 74 3.31 -8.52 7.36
N PHE A 75 4.52 -8.84 7.84
CA PHE A 75 5.10 -8.16 8.99
C PHE A 75 5.21 -6.64 8.77
N PHE A 76 5.72 -6.23 7.60
CA PHE A 76 5.90 -4.82 7.25
C PHE A 76 4.58 -4.05 7.30
N PHE A 77 3.54 -4.54 6.62
CA PHE A 77 2.25 -3.85 6.51
C PHE A 77 1.38 -3.99 7.77
N GLU A 78 1.52 -5.08 8.54
CA GLU A 78 0.86 -5.22 9.86
C GLU A 78 1.32 -4.15 10.86
N HIS A 79 2.59 -3.73 10.79
CA HIS A 79 3.19 -2.73 11.67
C HIS A 79 3.22 -1.32 11.09
N LEU A 80 2.61 -1.14 9.90
CA LEU A 80 2.59 0.14 9.23
C LEU A 80 1.62 1.11 9.91
N GLN A 81 2.09 2.34 10.14
CA GLN A 81 1.33 3.44 10.72
C GLN A 81 1.78 4.78 10.14
N ARG A 82 1.02 5.84 10.41
CA ARG A 82 1.46 7.20 10.08
C ARG A 82 2.80 7.49 10.75
N ASN A 83 3.71 8.09 10.00
CA ASN A 83 5.01 8.52 10.51
C ASN A 83 4.84 9.76 11.40
N ARG A 84 5.06 9.59 12.70
CA ARG A 84 5.06 10.65 13.72
C ARG A 84 6.35 10.55 14.54
N SER A 85 7.46 10.29 13.86
CA SER A 85 8.75 10.07 14.52
C SER A 85 9.61 11.32 14.63
N GLY A 86 9.15 12.46 14.10
CA GLY A 86 9.94 13.69 13.98
C GLY A 86 10.99 13.63 12.87
N ARG A 87 11.00 12.56 12.05
CA ARG A 87 12.00 12.36 10.99
C ARG A 87 11.31 11.96 9.68
N TYR A 88 11.63 12.64 8.60
CA TYR A 88 11.17 12.35 7.24
C TYR A 88 9.64 12.27 7.07
N GLU A 89 8.87 12.98 7.90
CA GLU A 89 7.41 12.87 7.92
C GLU A 89 6.77 13.37 6.62
N ALA A 90 7.34 14.42 6.04
CA ALA A 90 6.85 14.98 4.79
C ALA A 90 7.13 14.06 3.58
N GLU A 91 8.33 13.48 3.52
CA GLU A 91 8.77 12.67 2.38
C GLU A 91 8.35 11.20 2.51
N PHE A 92 8.27 10.70 3.74
CA PHE A 92 7.87 9.34 4.07
C PHE A 92 6.76 9.37 5.12
N PRO A 93 5.50 9.59 4.71
CA PRO A 93 4.37 9.78 5.62
C PRO A 93 3.98 8.54 6.42
N PHE A 94 4.59 7.39 6.14
CA PHE A 94 4.33 6.14 6.85
C PHE A 94 5.62 5.52 7.40
N LEU A 95 5.47 4.76 8.49
CA LEU A 95 6.55 4.10 9.19
C LEU A 95 6.11 2.70 9.65
N SER A 96 6.86 1.67 9.30
CA SER A 96 6.75 0.33 9.87
C SER A 96 7.92 0.08 10.82
N ARG A 97 7.63 -0.27 12.07
CA ARG A 97 8.64 -0.54 13.09
C ARG A 97 8.88 -2.03 13.25
N CYS A 98 10.12 -2.46 13.08
CA CYS A 98 10.55 -3.83 13.27
C CYS A 98 11.67 -3.88 14.32
N GLY A 99 11.33 -4.04 15.58
CA GLY A 99 12.29 -4.02 16.68
C GLY A 99 13.13 -2.74 16.68
N ARG A 100 14.41 -2.86 16.33
CA ARG A 100 15.34 -1.72 16.21
C ARG A 100 15.39 -1.10 14.82
N GLU A 101 14.61 -1.58 13.89
CA GLU A 101 14.55 -1.04 12.52
C GLU A 101 13.34 -0.11 12.34
N ARG A 102 13.57 0.98 11.66
CA ARG A 102 12.58 1.96 11.24
C ARG A 102 12.50 1.94 9.74
N ASN A 103 11.39 1.45 9.23
CA ASN A 103 11.15 1.29 7.80
C ASN A 103 10.21 2.40 7.33
N PHE A 104 10.78 3.47 6.80
CA PHE A 104 10.06 4.61 6.27
C PHE A 104 9.46 4.26 4.91
N LEU A 105 8.18 4.62 4.69
CA LEU A 105 7.47 4.32 3.46
C LEU A 105 6.86 5.58 2.86
N ARG A 106 7.07 5.75 1.56
CA ARG A 106 6.28 6.63 0.70
C ARG A 106 5.55 5.83 -0.36
N CYS A 107 4.43 6.35 -0.86
CA CYS A 107 3.54 5.66 -1.77
C CYS A 107 3.26 6.51 -3.00
N ASP A 108 2.99 5.85 -4.13
CA ASP A 108 2.46 6.49 -5.32
C ASP A 108 1.05 7.09 -5.08
N ASP A 109 0.22 6.36 -4.34
CA ASP A 109 -1.14 6.78 -3.99
C ASP A 109 -1.38 6.60 -2.48
N LEU A 110 -1.76 5.40 -2.05
CA LEU A 110 -2.07 5.05 -0.67
C LEU A 110 -1.23 3.86 -0.19
N PRO A 111 -1.04 3.70 1.13
CA PRO A 111 -0.18 2.66 1.69
C PRO A 111 -0.80 1.25 1.65
N VAL A 112 -2.06 1.15 1.27
CA VAL A 112 -2.76 -0.12 1.02
C VAL A 112 -3.17 -0.18 -0.44
N VAL A 113 -2.69 -1.20 -1.16
CA VAL A 113 -3.07 -1.45 -2.55
C VAL A 113 -3.62 -2.87 -2.65
N PHE A 114 -4.90 -2.97 -2.95
CA PHE A 114 -5.58 -4.26 -3.12
C PHE A 114 -5.21 -4.90 -4.45
N THR A 115 -4.81 -6.16 -4.40
CA THR A 115 -4.19 -6.84 -5.54
C THR A 115 -4.99 -8.03 -6.06
N GLN A 116 -5.81 -8.65 -5.21
CA GLN A 116 -6.60 -9.84 -5.58
C GLN A 116 -7.73 -10.11 -4.60
N ILE A 117 -8.78 -10.79 -5.09
CA ILE A 117 -9.82 -11.40 -4.25
C ILE A 117 -9.40 -12.83 -3.89
N LEU A 118 -9.65 -13.21 -2.65
CA LEU A 118 -9.45 -14.55 -2.11
C LEU A 118 -10.76 -15.11 -1.58
N PRO A 119 -10.97 -16.43 -1.67
CA PRO A 119 -12.07 -17.06 -0.93
C PRO A 119 -11.83 -16.87 0.57
N GLY A 120 -12.82 -16.38 1.27
CA GLY A 120 -12.79 -16.23 2.71
C GLY A 120 -13.47 -17.40 3.42
N PRO A 121 -13.38 -17.46 4.76
CA PRO A 121 -14.17 -18.38 5.56
C PRO A 121 -15.66 -18.08 5.34
N ASP A 122 -16.50 -19.08 5.45
CA ASP A 122 -17.94 -18.97 5.33
C ASP A 122 -18.45 -18.44 3.97
N GLY A 123 -17.64 -18.57 2.92
CA GLY A 123 -17.99 -18.14 1.56
C GLY A 123 -17.94 -16.63 1.32
N ASN A 124 -17.59 -15.82 2.32
CA ASN A 124 -17.45 -14.37 2.14
C ASN A 124 -16.09 -14.03 1.55
N PRO A 125 -16.01 -13.33 0.40
CA PRO A 125 -14.74 -13.01 -0.22
C PRO A 125 -13.90 -12.05 0.62
N LEU A 126 -12.58 -12.21 0.54
CA LEU A 126 -11.58 -11.34 1.15
C LEU A 126 -10.83 -10.58 0.06
N LEU A 127 -10.54 -9.32 0.31
CA LEU A 127 -9.73 -8.49 -0.56
C LEU A 127 -8.32 -8.37 0.02
N SER A 128 -7.35 -9.01 -0.65
CA SER A 128 -5.95 -9.05 -0.24
C SER A 128 -5.16 -7.88 -0.79
N TYR A 129 -4.18 -7.37 -0.02
CA TYR A 129 -3.40 -6.20 -0.39
C TYR A 129 -1.88 -6.42 -0.29
N CYS A 130 -1.15 -5.65 -1.06
CA CYS A 130 0.32 -5.54 -1.05
C CYS A 130 1.05 -6.88 -1.10
N GLY A 131 0.47 -7.90 -1.75
CA GLY A 131 1.10 -9.22 -1.91
C GLY A 131 1.16 -10.09 -0.67
N GLY A 132 0.47 -9.72 0.42
CA GLY A 132 0.52 -10.47 1.69
C GLY A 132 -0.43 -11.67 1.78
N GLY A 133 -1.15 -12.00 0.71
CA GLY A 133 -2.09 -13.13 0.67
C GLY A 133 -3.18 -12.99 1.74
N ALA A 134 -3.59 -14.11 2.34
CA ALA A 134 -4.64 -14.12 3.36
C ALA A 134 -4.26 -13.39 4.66
N ARG A 135 -2.97 -13.21 4.92
CA ARG A 135 -2.50 -12.49 6.11
C ARG A 135 -2.74 -10.98 6.02
N LEU A 136 -2.71 -10.44 4.80
CA LEU A 136 -3.01 -9.04 4.53
C LEU A 136 -4.31 -8.97 3.72
N ALA A 137 -5.43 -9.23 4.37
CA ALA A 137 -6.73 -9.21 3.73
C ALA A 137 -7.78 -8.56 4.63
N VAL A 138 -8.81 -8.00 4.01
CA VAL A 138 -10.00 -7.46 4.67
C VAL A 138 -11.24 -8.08 4.04
N PRO A 139 -12.38 -8.13 4.73
CA PRO A 139 -13.64 -8.53 4.09
C PRO A 139 -13.93 -7.64 2.88
N PHE A 140 -14.28 -8.25 1.76
CA PHE A 140 -14.71 -7.49 0.58
C PHE A 140 -16.11 -6.94 0.80
N GLN A 141 -16.29 -5.64 0.61
CA GLN A 141 -17.53 -4.91 0.81
C GLN A 141 -17.94 -4.21 -0.50
N PRO A 142 -18.67 -4.87 -1.39
CA PRO A 142 -19.02 -4.33 -2.71
C PRO A 142 -19.70 -2.96 -2.67
N GLY A 143 -20.62 -2.74 -1.71
CA GLY A 143 -21.32 -1.47 -1.53
C GLY A 143 -20.45 -0.32 -1.01
N MET A 144 -19.25 -0.60 -0.55
CA MET A 144 -18.30 0.39 -0.07
C MET A 144 -17.24 0.78 -1.10
N LEU A 145 -17.29 0.21 -2.31
CA LEU A 145 -16.42 0.64 -3.40
C LEU A 145 -16.68 2.10 -3.76
N ALA A 146 -15.62 2.84 -4.06
CA ALA A 146 -15.71 4.23 -4.48
C ALA A 146 -14.79 4.52 -5.67
N VAL A 147 -15.34 5.05 -6.74
CA VAL A 147 -14.57 5.66 -7.84
C VAL A 147 -14.34 7.12 -7.48
N PHE A 148 -13.07 7.51 -7.35
CA PHE A 148 -12.72 8.89 -7.01
C PHE A 148 -12.73 9.76 -8.27
N PRO A 149 -13.64 10.75 -8.40
CA PRO A 149 -13.85 11.47 -9.66
C PRO A 149 -12.60 12.21 -10.15
N GLU A 150 -11.78 12.72 -9.23
CA GLU A 150 -10.61 13.54 -9.53
C GLU A 150 -9.48 12.77 -10.23
N ASN A 151 -9.45 11.43 -10.13
CA ASN A 151 -8.42 10.62 -10.77
C ASN A 151 -8.94 9.34 -11.44
N GLY A 152 -10.25 9.06 -11.38
CA GLY A 152 -10.88 7.87 -11.96
C GLY A 152 -10.47 6.53 -11.32
N ARG A 153 -9.70 6.54 -10.21
CA ARG A 153 -9.23 5.31 -9.55
C ARG A 153 -10.29 4.75 -8.61
N LEU A 154 -10.26 3.42 -8.43
CA LEU A 154 -11.17 2.68 -7.57
C LEU A 154 -10.55 2.44 -6.19
N TYR A 155 -11.34 2.62 -5.14
CA TYR A 155 -10.93 2.50 -3.74
C TYR A 155 -11.89 1.60 -2.96
N HIS A 156 -11.39 1.04 -1.85
CA HIS A 156 -12.14 0.17 -0.95
C HIS A 156 -11.70 0.44 0.49
N PRO A 157 -12.54 0.16 1.51
CA PRO A 157 -12.14 0.25 2.91
C PRO A 157 -10.88 -0.55 3.23
N ALA A 158 -10.01 0.01 4.03
CA ALA A 158 -8.74 -0.58 4.44
C ALA A 158 -8.56 -0.48 5.96
N PRO A 159 -7.55 -1.14 6.55
CA PRO A 159 -7.28 -1.03 7.98
C PRO A 159 -7.08 0.42 8.43
N ARG A 160 -7.77 0.84 9.49
CA ARG A 160 -7.71 2.22 10.02
C ARG A 160 -6.30 2.70 10.34
N ARG A 161 -5.42 1.80 10.84
CA ARG A 161 -4.01 2.12 11.11
C ARG A 161 -3.23 2.61 9.88
N ALA A 162 -3.69 2.23 8.69
CA ALA A 162 -3.10 2.60 7.41
C ALA A 162 -3.93 3.66 6.64
N GLY A 163 -4.81 4.40 7.32
CA GLY A 163 -5.60 5.49 6.74
C GLY A 163 -7.06 5.14 6.46
N GLY A 164 -7.51 3.89 6.63
CA GLY A 164 -8.91 3.51 6.49
C GLY A 164 -9.41 3.32 5.06
N VAL A 165 -8.61 3.68 4.06
CA VAL A 165 -8.92 3.54 2.63
C VAL A 165 -7.70 3.01 1.87
N GLY A 166 -7.94 2.18 0.86
CA GLY A 166 -6.89 1.61 0.00
C GLY A 166 -7.27 1.67 -1.47
N LEU A 167 -6.25 1.76 -2.31
CA LEU A 167 -6.38 1.73 -3.76
C LEU A 167 -6.66 0.29 -4.24
N VAL A 168 -7.60 0.11 -5.15
CA VAL A 168 -7.72 -1.13 -5.92
C VAL A 168 -6.81 -1.00 -7.15
N ARG A 169 -5.84 -1.92 -7.31
CA ARG A 169 -4.92 -1.86 -8.46
C ARG A 169 -5.66 -1.86 -9.79
N SER A 170 -5.11 -1.21 -10.80
CA SER A 170 -5.77 -0.96 -12.09
C SER A 170 -6.23 -2.23 -12.80
N ALA A 171 -5.46 -3.33 -12.75
CA ALA A 171 -5.85 -4.59 -13.38
C ALA A 171 -7.13 -5.16 -12.77
N LEU A 172 -7.24 -5.17 -11.43
CA LEU A 172 -8.42 -5.64 -10.72
C LEU A 172 -9.62 -4.70 -10.94
N ALA A 173 -9.40 -3.40 -10.95
CA ALA A 173 -10.43 -2.40 -11.25
C ALA A 173 -10.97 -2.55 -12.69
N ALA A 174 -10.10 -2.87 -13.65
CA ALA A 174 -10.49 -3.13 -15.04
C ALA A 174 -11.37 -4.39 -15.17
N GLU A 175 -11.03 -5.46 -14.45
CA GLU A 175 -11.87 -6.68 -14.41
C GLU A 175 -13.30 -6.39 -13.90
N TRP A 176 -13.44 -5.42 -12.98
CA TRP A 176 -14.72 -5.06 -12.38
C TRP A 176 -15.47 -3.95 -13.11
N SER A 177 -14.85 -3.33 -14.11
CA SER A 177 -15.38 -2.13 -14.76
C SER A 177 -16.79 -2.29 -15.34
N SER A 178 -17.10 -3.46 -15.90
CA SER A 178 -18.41 -3.77 -16.46
C SER A 178 -19.53 -3.93 -15.39
N GLY A 179 -19.16 -4.10 -14.12
CA GLY A 179 -20.12 -4.22 -13.02
C GLY A 179 -20.64 -2.88 -12.51
N PHE A 180 -20.07 -1.75 -12.92
CA PHE A 180 -20.50 -0.45 -12.43
C PHE A 180 -21.65 0.12 -13.26
N GLN A 181 -22.67 0.61 -12.56
CA GLN A 181 -23.79 1.36 -13.14
C GLN A 181 -23.63 2.84 -12.78
N PHE A 182 -23.57 3.69 -13.81
CA PHE A 182 -23.51 5.13 -13.67
C PHE A 182 -24.92 5.72 -13.73
N GLY A 183 -25.14 6.83 -13.00
CA GLY A 183 -26.36 7.63 -13.11
C GLY A 183 -26.37 8.46 -14.40
N GLU A 184 -27.44 9.23 -14.62
CA GLU A 184 -27.51 10.16 -15.74
C GLU A 184 -26.44 11.26 -15.61
N GLY A 185 -25.59 11.35 -16.62
CA GLY A 185 -24.44 12.30 -16.69
C GLY A 185 -23.10 11.60 -16.53
N SER A 186 -22.24 11.76 -17.54
CA SER A 186 -20.93 11.07 -17.66
C SER A 186 -19.87 11.47 -16.61
N GLU A 187 -20.12 12.52 -15.82
CA GLU A 187 -19.17 13.04 -14.82
C GLU A 187 -19.50 12.61 -13.38
N ARG A 188 -20.61 11.88 -13.18
CA ARG A 188 -21.01 11.45 -11.84
C ARG A 188 -20.39 10.11 -11.49
N PRO A 189 -19.99 9.89 -10.22
CA PRO A 189 -19.51 8.60 -9.77
C PRO A 189 -20.62 7.52 -9.94
N PRO A 190 -20.23 6.25 -10.10
CA PRO A 190 -21.20 5.17 -10.24
C PRO A 190 -22.08 5.07 -8.98
N THR A 191 -23.32 4.66 -9.19
CA THR A 191 -24.35 4.55 -8.13
C THR A 191 -24.49 3.15 -7.60
N HIS A 192 -24.26 2.13 -8.45
CA HIS A 192 -24.38 0.71 -8.09
C HIS A 192 -23.22 -0.10 -8.65
N PHE A 193 -22.98 -1.25 -8.01
CA PHE A 193 -22.01 -2.24 -8.43
C PHE A 193 -22.63 -3.64 -8.41
N TRP A 194 -22.51 -4.37 -9.53
CA TRP A 194 -22.94 -5.76 -9.67
C TRP A 194 -21.85 -6.71 -9.21
N TRP A 195 -22.17 -7.57 -8.25
CA TRP A 195 -21.26 -8.59 -7.77
C TRP A 195 -22.00 -9.89 -7.46
N GLU A 196 -21.56 -11.01 -8.06
CA GLU A 196 -22.09 -12.37 -7.81
C GLU A 196 -23.62 -12.46 -7.74
N GLY A 197 -24.29 -11.93 -8.75
CA GLY A 197 -25.75 -12.02 -8.85
C GLY A 197 -26.52 -10.94 -8.08
N THR A 198 -25.84 -9.99 -7.42
CA THR A 198 -26.48 -8.97 -6.58
C THR A 198 -26.04 -7.56 -6.96
N TRP A 199 -26.98 -6.63 -7.00
CA TRP A 199 -26.71 -5.20 -7.12
C TRP A 199 -26.50 -4.57 -5.75
N TYR A 200 -25.34 -3.94 -5.57
CA TYR A 200 -24.99 -3.18 -4.36
C TYR A 200 -25.05 -1.69 -4.65
N ARG A 201 -25.84 -0.97 -3.86
CA ARG A 201 -25.81 0.50 -3.89
C ARG A 201 -24.49 0.99 -3.28
N LEU A 202 -23.79 1.91 -3.95
CA LEU A 202 -22.55 2.48 -3.47
C LEU A 202 -22.85 3.59 -2.46
N SER A 203 -22.24 3.48 -1.26
CA SER A 203 -22.52 4.41 -0.14
C SER A 203 -21.92 5.81 -0.35
N GLY A 204 -20.80 5.89 -1.07
CA GLY A 204 -20.05 7.15 -1.24
C GLY A 204 -19.28 7.63 0.01
N GLU A 205 -19.34 6.89 1.12
CA GLU A 205 -18.69 7.28 2.39
C GLU A 205 -17.18 7.49 2.27
N LEU A 206 -16.50 6.67 1.44
CA LEU A 206 -15.07 6.78 1.24
C LEU A 206 -14.63 8.08 0.55
N LEU A 207 -15.51 8.75 -0.19
CA LEU A 207 -15.16 9.99 -0.91
C LEU A 207 -14.72 11.11 0.03
N GLY A 208 -15.35 11.20 1.21
CA GLY A 208 -14.96 12.16 2.24
C GLY A 208 -13.56 11.88 2.80
N ILE A 209 -13.27 10.60 3.08
CA ILE A 209 -11.95 10.18 3.56
C ILE A 209 -10.87 10.44 2.49
N LEU A 210 -11.16 10.09 1.25
CA LEU A 210 -10.23 10.29 0.12
C LEU A 210 -9.88 11.76 -0.09
N ARG A 211 -10.84 12.66 0.01
CA ARG A 211 -10.57 14.11 -0.08
C ARG A 211 -9.66 14.59 1.05
N ALA A 212 -9.90 14.14 2.27
CA ALA A 212 -9.07 14.50 3.41
C ALA A 212 -7.64 13.90 3.35
N GLU A 213 -7.47 12.72 2.74
CA GLU A 213 -6.14 12.09 2.59
C GLU A 213 -5.32 12.67 1.45
N LYS A 214 -5.97 13.32 0.46
CA LYS A 214 -5.34 13.83 -0.76
C LYS A 214 -5.27 15.36 -0.81
N SER A 215 -5.81 16.04 0.18
CA SER A 215 -5.64 17.50 0.39
C SER A 215 -4.38 17.79 1.19
#